data_31a60dac9e4efcca9aaf2fc98cb119af
#
_entry.id   31a60dac9e4efcca9aaf2fc98cb119af
#
_cell.length_a   1.000
_cell.length_b   1.000
_cell.length_c   1.000
_cell.angle_alpha   90.00
_cell.angle_beta   90.00
_cell.angle_gamma   90.00
#
_symmetry.space_group_name_H-M   'P 1'
#
loop_
_entity.id
_entity.type
_entity.pdbx_description
1 polymer ?
#
loop_
_entity_poly.entity_id
_entity_poly.type
_entity_poly.pdbx_seq_one_letter_code
_entity_poly.pdbx_strand_id
1 'polypeptide(L)'
;RRQRQMCIRDREKGYAVIKDWKSQDVIALDMDMPVEIVAADPHVKENFGKRAIQRGPLVYCMEEIDNPEYFDQIQLSPSTTFQTAFVSDILNGIKTIKTNGRAQSATFIPYYAWDNRKAGKMRVWIPYNE
;
A
#
# COMPACT_ATOMS: atom_id res chain seq x y z
N ARG A 1 29.86 16.32 -8.72
CA ARG A 1 28.41 16.03 -8.85
C ARG A 1 27.67 17.00 -7.93
N ARG A 2 26.86 17.87 -8.50
CA ARG A 2 26.07 18.83 -7.74
C ARG A 2 24.70 18.22 -7.47
N GLN A 3 24.43 17.84 -6.23
CA GLN A 3 23.12 17.41 -5.78
C GLN A 3 22.28 18.68 -5.51
N ARG A 4 21.20 18.88 -6.25
CA ARG A 4 20.21 19.90 -5.93
C ARG A 4 19.05 19.23 -5.20
N GLN A 5 18.93 19.50 -3.92
CA GLN A 5 17.74 19.18 -3.17
C GLN A 5 16.71 20.28 -3.43
N MET A 6 15.71 19.99 -4.26
CA MET A 6 14.64 20.93 -4.55
C MET A 6 13.44 20.60 -3.67
N CYS A 7 13.08 21.54 -2.78
CA CYS A 7 11.73 21.57 -2.23
C CYS A 7 10.77 21.87 -3.39
N ILE A 8 9.74 21.03 -3.60
CA ILE A 8 8.72 21.21 -4.63
C ILE A 8 7.89 22.45 -4.28
N ARG A 9 8.41 23.66 -4.57
CA ARG A 9 7.65 24.92 -4.45
C ARG A 9 7.08 25.38 -5.78
N ASP A 10 7.64 24.93 -6.89
CA ASP A 10 7.22 25.34 -8.22
C ASP A 10 6.36 24.24 -8.86
N ARG A 11 5.06 24.30 -8.58
CA ARG A 11 4.07 23.46 -9.26
C ARG A 11 3.35 24.30 -10.31
N GLU A 12 3.48 23.93 -11.56
CA GLU A 12 2.65 24.46 -12.64
C GLU A 12 1.65 23.38 -13.08
N LYS A 13 0.36 23.66 -12.94
CA LYS A 13 -0.74 22.75 -13.36
C LYS A 13 -0.60 21.32 -12.82
N GLY A 14 -0.11 21.15 -11.59
CA GLY A 14 0.07 19.86 -10.95
C GLY A 14 1.41 19.15 -11.24
N TYR A 15 2.25 19.72 -12.07
CA TYR A 15 3.58 19.20 -12.38
C TYR A 15 4.67 19.87 -11.56
N ALA A 16 5.68 19.11 -11.14
CA ALA A 16 6.92 19.68 -10.64
C ALA A 16 7.76 20.15 -11.84
N VAL A 17 8.03 21.46 -11.91
CA VAL A 17 8.81 22.03 -13.01
C VAL A 17 10.24 22.27 -12.55
N ILE A 18 11.18 21.63 -13.24
CA ILE A 18 12.61 21.80 -13.00
C ILE A 18 13.20 22.57 -14.16
N LYS A 19 13.65 23.81 -13.87
CA LYS A 19 14.27 24.70 -14.85
C LYS A 19 15.81 24.58 -14.79
N ASP A 20 16.46 24.90 -15.91
CA ASP A 20 17.93 25.01 -16.00
C ASP A 20 18.71 23.74 -15.63
N TRP A 21 18.12 22.55 -15.89
CA TRP A 21 18.81 21.30 -15.66
C TRP A 21 19.86 21.04 -16.74
N LYS A 22 20.97 20.40 -16.36
CA LYS A 22 22.09 20.06 -17.23
C LYS A 22 22.24 18.55 -17.34
N SER A 23 22.86 18.05 -18.43
CA SER A 23 22.99 16.62 -18.72
C SER A 23 23.70 15.77 -17.66
N GLN A 24 24.36 16.38 -16.68
CA GLN A 24 25.01 15.68 -15.56
C GLN A 24 24.32 15.89 -14.22
N ASP A 25 23.21 16.62 -14.18
CA ASP A 25 22.45 16.80 -12.96
C ASP A 25 21.69 15.51 -12.62
N VAL A 26 21.62 15.20 -11.34
CA VAL A 26 20.83 14.08 -10.81
C VAL A 26 19.62 14.65 -10.12
N ILE A 27 18.45 14.23 -10.55
CA ILE A 27 17.17 14.59 -9.93
C ILE A 27 16.73 13.41 -9.08
N ALA A 28 16.59 13.60 -7.76
CA ALA A 28 16.00 12.63 -6.86
C ALA A 28 14.59 13.07 -6.49
N LEU A 29 13.62 12.20 -6.74
CA LEU A 29 12.23 12.39 -6.35
C LEU A 29 11.92 11.44 -5.19
N ASP A 30 11.59 12.00 -4.03
CA ASP A 30 11.11 11.27 -2.88
C ASP A 30 9.64 11.63 -2.65
N MET A 31 8.80 10.60 -2.62
CA MET A 31 7.35 10.76 -2.43
C MET A 31 6.91 10.00 -1.19
N ASP A 32 6.27 10.70 -0.28
CA ASP A 32 5.63 10.06 0.85
C ASP A 32 4.57 9.05 0.37
N MET A 33 4.67 7.85 0.89
CA MET A 33 3.72 6.78 0.61
C MET A 33 3.18 6.20 1.93
N PRO A 34 2.32 6.94 2.63
CA PRO A 34 1.72 6.47 3.87
C PRO A 34 0.78 5.28 3.60
N VAL A 35 0.63 4.44 4.62
CA VAL A 35 -0.40 3.39 4.62
C VAL A 35 -1.70 4.01 5.11
N GLU A 36 -2.75 3.89 4.32
CA GLU A 36 -4.06 4.47 4.59
C GLU A 36 -5.14 3.40 4.54
N ILE A 37 -6.15 3.54 5.40
CA ILE A 37 -7.38 2.74 5.39
C ILE A 37 -8.43 3.52 4.60
N VAL A 38 -8.98 2.91 3.55
CA VAL A 38 -9.91 3.55 2.62
C VAL A 38 -11.28 2.89 2.72
N ALA A 39 -12.31 3.72 2.85
CA ALA A 39 -13.72 3.29 2.74
C ALA A 39 -14.16 3.27 1.28
N ALA A 40 -15.05 2.35 0.93
CA ALA A 40 -15.74 2.40 -0.36
C ALA A 40 -16.77 3.53 -0.40
N ASP A 41 -17.15 3.93 -1.61
CA ASP A 41 -18.31 4.80 -1.80
C ASP A 41 -19.56 4.16 -1.16
N PRO A 42 -20.37 4.91 -0.38
CA PRO A 42 -21.57 4.39 0.28
C PRO A 42 -22.61 3.76 -0.66
N HIS A 43 -22.57 4.07 -1.97
CA HIS A 43 -23.44 3.46 -2.96
C HIS A 43 -23.05 2.02 -3.30
N VAL A 44 -21.82 1.60 -2.99
CA VAL A 44 -21.33 0.24 -3.21
C VAL A 44 -21.66 -0.61 -1.99
N LYS A 45 -22.88 -1.15 -1.96
CA LYS A 45 -23.44 -1.88 -0.81
C LYS A 45 -22.64 -3.13 -0.42
N GLU A 46 -22.02 -3.80 -1.36
CA GLU A 46 -21.20 -5.01 -1.18
C GLU A 46 -19.97 -4.76 -0.29
N ASN A 47 -19.51 -3.50 -0.24
CA ASN A 47 -18.35 -3.08 0.55
C ASN A 47 -18.72 -2.36 1.85
N PHE A 48 -20.00 -2.33 2.20
CA PHE A 48 -20.45 -1.75 3.45
C PHE A 48 -19.82 -2.47 4.65
N GLY A 49 -19.33 -1.71 5.64
CA GLY A 49 -18.63 -2.27 6.81
C GLY A 49 -17.25 -2.85 6.52
N LYS A 50 -16.68 -2.56 5.34
CA LYS A 50 -15.34 -3.01 4.96
C LYS A 50 -14.43 -1.84 4.66
N ARG A 51 -13.13 -2.10 4.70
CA ARG A 51 -12.07 -1.13 4.35
C ARG A 51 -11.03 -1.83 3.48
N ALA A 52 -10.41 -1.05 2.60
CA ALA A 52 -9.24 -1.45 1.83
C ALA A 52 -7.99 -0.77 2.40
N ILE A 53 -6.83 -1.36 2.15
CA ILE A 53 -5.54 -0.78 2.50
C ILE A 53 -4.90 -0.24 1.22
N GLN A 54 -4.43 0.99 1.29
CA GLN A 54 -3.73 1.68 0.21
C GLN A 54 -2.40 2.23 0.74
N ARG A 55 -1.37 2.22 -0.10
CA ARG A 55 -0.10 2.86 0.18
C ARG A 55 0.32 3.71 -1.02
N GLY A 56 0.24 5.04 -0.89
CA GLY A 56 0.34 5.93 -2.04
C GLY A 56 -0.70 5.54 -3.10
N PRO A 57 -0.31 5.38 -4.37
CA PRO A 57 -1.23 4.99 -5.45
C PRO A 57 -1.51 3.48 -5.51
N LEU A 58 -0.91 2.67 -4.64
CA LEU A 58 -1.00 1.22 -4.68
C LEU A 58 -2.08 0.70 -3.76
N VAL A 59 -3.02 -0.06 -4.30
CA VAL A 59 -3.98 -0.87 -3.54
C VAL A 59 -3.31 -2.15 -3.08
N TYR A 60 -3.61 -2.59 -1.86
CA TYR A 60 -3.10 -3.81 -1.27
C TYR A 60 -4.21 -4.86 -1.12
N CYS A 61 -3.82 -6.11 -1.20
CA CYS A 61 -4.69 -7.24 -0.95
C CYS A 61 -4.03 -8.24 0.00
N MET A 62 -4.82 -9.09 0.62
CA MET A 62 -4.32 -10.23 1.35
C MET A 62 -4.61 -11.51 0.59
N GLU A 63 -3.66 -12.45 0.59
CA GLU A 63 -3.80 -13.78 0.04
C GLU A 63 -3.80 -14.83 1.16
N GLU A 64 -4.48 -15.93 0.92
CA GLU A 64 -4.55 -17.07 1.84
C GLU A 64 -3.18 -17.67 2.12
N ILE A 65 -2.28 -17.67 1.12
CA ILE A 65 -0.91 -18.20 1.27
C ILE A 65 -0.10 -17.49 2.35
N ASP A 66 -0.32 -16.18 2.54
CA ASP A 66 0.35 -15.39 3.57
C ASP A 66 -0.40 -15.39 4.92
N ASN A 67 -1.66 -15.83 4.92
CA ASN A 67 -2.57 -15.76 6.06
C ASN A 67 -3.34 -17.08 6.24
N PRO A 68 -2.68 -18.25 6.31
CA PRO A 68 -3.35 -19.55 6.18
C PRO A 68 -4.29 -19.88 7.35
N GLU A 69 -3.98 -19.40 8.55
CA GLU A 69 -4.73 -19.81 9.74
C GLU A 69 -6.00 -19.00 9.99
N TYR A 70 -6.01 -17.72 9.59
CA TYR A 70 -7.05 -16.77 10.00
C TYR A 70 -7.63 -15.95 8.86
N PHE A 71 -7.44 -16.36 7.62
CA PHE A 71 -7.82 -15.58 6.44
C PHE A 71 -9.26 -15.04 6.51
N ASP A 72 -10.21 -15.85 6.90
CA ASP A 72 -11.62 -15.48 6.96
C ASP A 72 -12.01 -14.69 8.22
N GLN A 73 -11.13 -14.63 9.23
CA GLN A 73 -11.39 -14.01 10.53
C GLN A 73 -10.69 -12.65 10.68
N ILE A 74 -9.80 -12.28 9.75
CA ILE A 74 -9.06 -11.04 9.82
C ILE A 74 -10.02 -9.85 9.70
N GLN A 75 -9.89 -8.93 10.65
CA GLN A 75 -10.65 -7.70 10.73
C GLN A 75 -9.72 -6.52 11.02
N LEU A 76 -10.05 -5.37 10.47
CA LEU A 76 -9.38 -4.09 10.77
C LEU A 76 -10.19 -3.30 11.79
N SER A 77 -9.53 -2.41 12.51
CA SER A 77 -10.15 -1.49 13.47
C SER A 77 -9.40 -0.16 13.51
N PRO A 78 -9.94 0.88 14.15
CA PRO A 78 -9.22 2.14 14.35
C PRO A 78 -7.87 2.00 15.08
N SER A 79 -7.72 0.95 15.88
CA SER A 79 -6.49 0.65 16.62
C SER A 79 -5.49 -0.21 15.84
N THR A 80 -5.82 -0.62 14.61
CA THR A 80 -4.91 -1.40 13.78
C THR A 80 -3.71 -0.55 13.38
N THR A 81 -2.50 -1.03 13.67
CA THR A 81 -1.25 -0.41 13.26
C THR A 81 -0.63 -1.17 12.10
N PHE A 82 0.18 -0.49 11.31
CA PHE A 82 0.77 -1.03 10.09
C PHE A 82 2.28 -0.93 10.14
N GLN A 83 2.95 -1.96 9.66
CA GLN A 83 4.39 -1.98 9.41
C GLN A 83 4.66 -2.39 7.98
N THR A 84 5.59 -1.72 7.32
CA THR A 84 6.03 -2.06 5.97
C THR A 84 7.36 -2.80 6.03
N ALA A 85 7.51 -3.83 5.20
CA ALA A 85 8.76 -4.56 5.03
C ALA A 85 9.03 -4.82 3.55
N PHE A 86 10.31 -4.83 3.16
CA PHE A 86 10.71 -5.24 1.82
C PHE A 86 10.91 -6.74 1.79
N VAL A 87 10.35 -7.40 0.76
CA VAL A 87 10.48 -8.84 0.51
C VAL A 87 11.01 -9.02 -0.91
N SER A 88 12.17 -9.67 -1.05
CA SER A 88 12.86 -9.86 -2.32
C SER A 88 12.31 -11.01 -3.17
N ASP A 89 11.66 -11.98 -2.55
CA ASP A 89 11.32 -13.27 -3.16
C ASP A 89 10.09 -13.22 -4.07
N ILE A 90 9.36 -12.13 -4.05
CA ILE A 90 8.16 -11.93 -4.88
C ILE A 90 8.49 -10.86 -5.93
N LEU A 91 8.37 -11.21 -7.21
CA LEU A 91 8.53 -10.31 -8.37
C LEU A 91 9.79 -9.42 -8.31
N ASN A 92 10.93 -9.97 -7.88
CA ASN A 92 12.20 -9.26 -7.66
C ASN A 92 12.14 -8.14 -6.60
N GLY A 93 11.14 -8.14 -5.77
CA GLY A 93 11.01 -7.24 -4.63
C GLY A 93 9.71 -6.46 -4.60
N ILE A 94 8.99 -6.61 -3.49
CA ILE A 94 7.80 -5.85 -3.19
C ILE A 94 7.88 -5.29 -1.75
N LYS A 95 7.14 -4.24 -1.46
CA LYS A 95 6.88 -3.85 -0.08
C LYS A 95 5.59 -4.50 0.40
N THR A 96 5.69 -5.30 1.45
CA THR A 96 4.53 -5.87 2.16
C THR A 96 4.07 -4.95 3.27
N ILE A 97 2.82 -5.07 3.67
CA ILE A 97 2.26 -4.41 4.86
C ILE A 97 1.83 -5.50 5.82
N LYS A 98 2.27 -5.41 7.07
CA LYS A 98 1.81 -6.26 8.17
C LYS A 98 0.97 -5.44 9.14
N THR A 99 -0.15 -6.01 9.55
CA THR A 99 -0.98 -5.42 10.60
C THR A 99 -0.56 -6.00 11.96
N ASN A 100 -0.50 -5.13 12.96
CA ASN A 100 -0.39 -5.52 14.37
C ASN A 100 -1.72 -5.21 15.04
N GLY A 101 -2.65 -6.16 15.02
CA GLY A 101 -3.93 -6.07 15.73
C GLY A 101 -3.89 -6.88 17.03
N ARG A 102 -4.75 -6.55 17.99
CA ARG A 102 -4.84 -7.27 19.28
C ARG A 102 -5.20 -8.76 19.14
N ALA A 103 -5.81 -9.17 18.03
CA ALA A 103 -6.27 -10.53 17.84
C ALA A 103 -5.46 -11.31 16.79
N GLN A 104 -5.01 -10.68 15.70
CA GLN A 104 -4.39 -11.42 14.58
C GLN A 104 -3.52 -10.50 13.74
N SER A 105 -2.34 -11.00 13.38
CA SER A 105 -1.45 -10.35 12.42
C SER A 105 -1.80 -10.79 11.00
N ALA A 106 -2.00 -9.84 10.10
CA ALA A 106 -2.24 -10.10 8.68
C ALA A 106 -1.13 -9.53 7.81
N THR A 107 -0.81 -10.23 6.74
CA THR A 107 0.16 -9.78 5.73
C THR A 107 -0.57 -9.40 4.45
N PHE A 108 -0.26 -8.21 3.93
CA PHE A 108 -0.81 -7.67 2.70
C PHE A 108 0.30 -7.45 1.69
N ILE A 109 0.00 -7.70 0.43
CA ILE A 109 0.87 -7.49 -0.72
C ILE A 109 0.23 -6.48 -1.69
N PRO A 110 1.02 -5.79 -2.53
CA PRO A 110 0.44 -4.97 -3.58
C PRO A 110 -0.47 -5.78 -4.50
N TYR A 111 -1.60 -5.23 -4.89
CA TYR A 111 -2.59 -5.91 -5.74
C TYR A 111 -1.99 -6.45 -7.04
N TYR A 112 -1.02 -5.76 -7.65
CA TYR A 112 -0.37 -6.23 -8.87
C TYR A 112 0.44 -7.51 -8.70
N ALA A 113 0.72 -7.92 -7.44
CA ALA A 113 1.54 -9.09 -7.11
C ALA A 113 0.70 -10.34 -6.75
N TRP A 114 -0.63 -10.25 -6.75
CA TRP A 114 -1.47 -11.38 -6.39
C TRP A 114 -1.46 -12.48 -7.47
N ASP A 115 -1.78 -13.71 -7.06
CA ASP A 115 -1.85 -14.91 -7.91
C ASP A 115 -0.54 -15.28 -8.64
N ASN A 116 0.59 -14.82 -8.12
CA ASN A 116 1.92 -15.13 -8.68
C ASN A 116 2.62 -16.32 -8.01
N ARG A 117 2.01 -16.94 -7.00
CA ARG A 117 2.64 -18.02 -6.21
C ARG A 117 1.82 -19.30 -6.24
N LYS A 118 0.71 -19.34 -5.53
CA LYS A 118 -0.19 -20.49 -5.41
C LYS A 118 -1.63 -20.01 -5.45
N ALA A 119 -2.48 -20.71 -6.20
CA ALA A 119 -3.91 -20.46 -6.19
C ALA A 119 -4.49 -20.53 -4.77
N GLY A 120 -5.33 -19.59 -4.43
CA GLY A 120 -5.95 -19.47 -3.11
C GLY A 120 -6.94 -18.32 -3.05
N LYS A 121 -7.52 -18.12 -1.89
CA LYS A 121 -8.43 -16.97 -1.67
C LYS A 121 -7.64 -15.66 -1.63
N MET A 122 -8.29 -14.58 -2.09
CA MET A 122 -7.78 -13.22 -2.04
C MET A 122 -8.88 -12.25 -1.59
N ARG A 123 -8.49 -11.23 -0.83
CA ARG A 123 -9.37 -10.12 -0.42
C ARG A 123 -8.67 -8.78 -0.53
N VAL A 124 -9.39 -7.80 -1.06
CA VAL A 124 -9.04 -6.36 -0.99
C VAL A 124 -9.83 -5.68 0.13
N TRP A 125 -11.11 -6.00 0.21
CA TRP A 125 -12.05 -5.41 1.17
C TRP A 125 -12.14 -6.26 2.43
N ILE A 126 -11.62 -5.74 3.53
CA ILE A 126 -11.49 -6.41 4.82
C ILE A 126 -12.59 -5.90 5.77
N PRO A 127 -13.28 -6.77 6.51
CA PRO A 127 -14.23 -6.34 7.54
C PRO A 127 -13.60 -5.33 8.50
N TYR A 128 -14.35 -4.31 8.88
CA TYR A 128 -13.90 -3.24 9.76
C TYR A 128 -14.84 -3.07 10.96
N ASN A 129 -14.27 -3.17 12.14
CA ASN A 129 -14.97 -2.92 13.41
C ASN A 129 -14.60 -1.53 13.93
N GLU A 130 -15.59 -0.68 14.12
CA GLU A 130 -15.45 0.64 14.74
C GLU A 130 -15.23 0.56 16.25
#